data_f7ac38012b737cfd735fe08b86d83f4c
#
_entry.id   f7ac38012b737cfd735fe08b86d83f4c
#
_cell.length_a   1.000
_cell.length_b   1.000
_cell.length_c   1.000
_cell.angle_alpha   90.00
_cell.angle_beta   90.00
_cell.angle_gamma   90.00
#
_symmetry.space_group_name_H-M   'P 1'
#
loop_
_entity.id
_entity.type
_entity.pdbx_description
1 polymer ?
#
loop_
_entity_poly.entity_id
_entity_poly.type
_entity_poly.pdbx_seq_one_letter_code
_entity_poly.pdbx_strand_id
1 'polypeptide(L)'
;SPCGRLLIDTQFVEQVADLMHDTAFFIKDASGRYLVVNQSLVERHGLSGKSQMIGKRPCEVCPGDFGRIPTEQDAQVLRTGRPIIERLELFWRRPHMPVWGLTSKIPVRDEQGRVTGLIGTALMSREEVPPAVALALRHLESSFDQPVSPSSLAKKAGMSAVRFARVIKRIHGISPMQLITKTRITAGSRLLLESDASIVEIALNCGFADHSSFTRAFRAVTNYSPSEYRRMKTASS
;
A
#
# COMPACT_ATOMS: atom_id res chain seq x y z
N SER A 1 1.17 29.02 -30.41
CA SER A 1 2.47 28.86 -29.70
C SER A 1 2.79 27.39 -29.58
N PRO A 2 3.93 26.90 -30.07
CA PRO A 2 4.33 25.52 -29.86
C PRO A 2 4.69 25.38 -28.37
N CYS A 3 3.82 24.75 -27.61
CA CYS A 3 4.15 24.26 -26.30
C CYS A 3 5.27 23.21 -26.49
N GLY A 4 6.51 23.62 -26.25
CA GLY A 4 7.65 22.73 -26.37
C GLY A 4 7.42 21.49 -25.52
N ARG A 5 7.46 20.31 -26.12
CA ARG A 5 7.34 19.02 -25.41
C ARG A 5 8.56 18.92 -24.50
N LEU A 6 8.37 19.10 -23.19
CA LEU A 6 9.43 18.94 -22.22
C LEU A 6 9.84 17.45 -22.18
N LEU A 7 11.01 17.16 -22.69
CA LEU A 7 11.61 15.81 -22.61
C LEU A 7 12.32 15.71 -21.25
N ILE A 8 11.70 14.98 -20.34
CA ILE A 8 12.29 14.68 -19.04
C ILE A 8 12.89 13.27 -19.12
N ASP A 9 14.21 13.17 -19.05
CA ASP A 9 14.89 11.88 -19.03
C ASP A 9 14.88 11.23 -17.62
N THR A 10 15.21 9.96 -17.58
CA THR A 10 15.22 9.19 -16.33
C THR A 10 16.29 9.67 -15.36
N GLN A 11 17.39 10.22 -15.83
CA GLN A 11 18.47 10.75 -15.00
C GLN A 11 18.02 12.01 -14.26
N PHE A 12 17.29 12.89 -14.93
CA PHE A 12 16.71 14.08 -14.30
C PHE A 12 15.69 13.71 -13.23
N VAL A 13 14.80 12.75 -13.53
CA VAL A 13 13.82 12.24 -12.55
C VAL A 13 14.52 11.66 -11.33
N GLU A 14 15.60 10.91 -11.53
CA GLU A 14 16.38 10.32 -10.45
C GLU A 14 17.02 11.40 -9.55
N GLN A 15 17.63 12.43 -10.14
CA GLN A 15 18.21 13.55 -9.39
C GLN A 15 17.17 14.28 -8.54
N VAL A 16 15.98 14.55 -9.09
CA VAL A 16 14.90 15.19 -8.34
C VAL A 16 14.40 14.27 -7.22
N ALA A 17 14.27 12.97 -7.50
CA ALA A 17 13.81 12.00 -6.51
C ALA A 17 14.81 11.80 -5.36
N ASP A 18 16.10 12.00 -5.59
CA ASP A 18 17.15 11.93 -4.55
C ASP A 18 17.05 13.09 -3.53
N LEU A 19 16.37 14.18 -3.86
CA LEU A 19 16.06 15.25 -2.91
C LEU A 19 14.95 14.86 -1.91
N MET A 20 14.25 13.75 -2.15
CA MET A 20 13.14 13.29 -1.30
C MET A 20 13.67 12.33 -0.22
N HIS A 21 14.31 12.86 0.81
CA HIS A 21 15.02 12.06 1.84
C HIS A 21 14.13 11.14 2.68
N ASP A 22 12.87 11.52 2.91
CA ASP A 22 11.91 10.74 3.71
C ASP A 22 10.97 9.86 2.88
N THR A 23 11.08 9.95 1.55
CA THR A 23 10.19 9.24 0.63
C THR A 23 11.00 8.34 -0.28
N ALA A 24 10.71 7.05 -0.25
CA ALA A 24 11.19 6.15 -1.28
C ALA A 24 10.46 6.45 -2.59
N PHE A 25 11.22 6.55 -3.67
CA PHE A 25 10.71 6.76 -5.01
C PHE A 25 11.26 5.69 -5.96
N PHE A 26 10.42 5.21 -6.85
CA PHE A 26 10.82 4.23 -7.86
C PHE A 26 9.96 4.31 -9.12
N ILE A 27 10.58 3.97 -10.25
CA ILE A 27 9.92 3.69 -11.52
C ILE A 27 10.25 2.24 -11.89
N LYS A 28 9.27 1.52 -12.40
CA LYS A 28 9.41 0.13 -12.85
C LYS A 28 8.84 -0.06 -14.25
N ASP A 29 9.40 -1.01 -14.97
CA ASP A 29 8.91 -1.44 -16.28
C ASP A 29 7.63 -2.30 -16.18
N ALA A 30 7.10 -2.72 -17.33
CA ALA A 30 5.93 -3.59 -17.43
C ALA A 30 6.12 -4.98 -16.80
N SER A 31 7.36 -5.38 -16.52
CA SER A 31 7.71 -6.63 -15.84
C SER A 31 7.89 -6.44 -14.32
N GLY A 32 7.70 -5.23 -13.81
CA GLY A 32 7.88 -4.89 -12.39
C GLY A 32 9.34 -4.75 -11.95
N ARG A 33 10.28 -4.57 -12.90
CA ARG A 33 11.70 -4.36 -12.62
C ARG A 33 12.00 -2.89 -12.41
N TYR A 34 12.83 -2.58 -11.43
CA TYR A 34 13.27 -1.22 -11.15
C TYR A 34 14.05 -0.63 -12.31
N LEU A 35 13.58 0.51 -12.83
CA LEU A 35 14.28 1.34 -13.81
C LEU A 35 14.95 2.54 -13.16
N VAL A 36 14.27 3.14 -12.17
CA VAL A 36 14.76 4.27 -11.39
C VAL A 36 14.46 4.00 -9.92
N VAL A 37 15.40 4.31 -9.06
CA VAL A 37 15.24 4.30 -7.59
C VAL A 37 15.98 5.50 -7.01
N ASN A 38 15.42 6.09 -5.95
CA ASN A 38 16.14 7.12 -5.23
C ASN A 38 17.01 6.54 -4.10
N GLN A 39 17.90 7.36 -3.59
CA GLN A 39 18.83 6.98 -2.51
C GLN A 39 18.08 6.56 -1.24
N SER A 40 16.95 7.22 -0.91
CA SER A 40 16.12 6.85 0.23
C SER A 40 15.61 5.40 0.17
N LEU A 41 15.23 4.91 -1.01
CA LEU A 41 14.82 3.51 -1.19
C LEU A 41 15.99 2.53 -0.99
N VAL A 42 17.16 2.85 -1.53
CA VAL A 42 18.38 2.04 -1.39
C VAL A 42 18.77 1.87 0.09
N GLU A 43 18.81 2.98 0.82
CA GLU A 43 19.14 3.01 2.24
C GLU A 43 18.17 2.22 3.10
N ARG A 44 16.86 2.29 2.78
CA ARG A 44 15.82 1.50 3.47
C ARG A 44 16.06 0.01 3.36
N HIS A 45 16.52 -0.45 2.21
CA HIS A 45 16.82 -1.86 1.98
C HIS A 45 18.21 -2.27 2.48
N GLY A 46 18.96 -1.31 2.99
CA GLY A 46 20.30 -1.55 3.51
C GLY A 46 21.32 -1.88 2.45
N LEU A 47 21.09 -1.45 1.24
CA LEU A 47 21.96 -1.67 0.12
C LEU A 47 23.02 -0.56 0.03
N SER A 48 24.13 -0.87 -0.62
CA SER A 48 25.25 0.07 -0.79
C SER A 48 25.11 0.97 -2.02
N GLY A 49 24.20 0.65 -2.95
CA GLY A 49 24.00 1.44 -4.15
C GLY A 49 22.81 1.00 -5.00
N LYS A 50 22.36 1.91 -5.86
CA LYS A 50 21.20 1.75 -6.74
C LYS A 50 21.33 0.57 -7.72
N SER A 51 22.56 0.31 -8.19
CA SER A 51 22.86 -0.81 -9.11
C SER A 51 22.45 -2.18 -8.56
N GLN A 52 22.33 -2.31 -7.25
CA GLN A 52 21.87 -3.55 -6.62
C GLN A 52 20.37 -3.78 -6.79
N MET A 53 19.61 -2.74 -7.17
CA MET A 53 18.15 -2.79 -7.38
C MET A 53 17.77 -2.74 -8.85
N ILE A 54 18.47 -1.93 -9.65
CA ILE A 54 18.12 -1.72 -11.08
C ILE A 54 18.07 -3.05 -11.83
N GLY A 55 17.04 -3.24 -12.65
CA GLY A 55 16.76 -4.46 -13.42
C GLY A 55 16.16 -5.61 -12.61
N LYS A 56 16.03 -5.49 -11.30
CA LYS A 56 15.46 -6.52 -10.41
C LYS A 56 14.04 -6.20 -9.99
N ARG A 57 13.28 -7.24 -9.62
CA ARG A 57 11.98 -7.12 -8.94
C ARG A 57 12.17 -7.02 -7.43
N PRO A 58 11.18 -6.53 -6.66
CA PRO A 58 11.29 -6.47 -5.21
C PRO A 58 11.63 -7.81 -4.54
N CYS A 59 11.06 -8.92 -5.02
CA CYS A 59 11.34 -10.27 -4.50
C CYS A 59 12.78 -10.75 -4.78
N GLU A 60 13.44 -10.19 -5.79
CA GLU A 60 14.85 -10.49 -6.11
C GLU A 60 15.82 -9.61 -5.29
N VAL A 61 15.32 -8.51 -4.72
CA VAL A 61 16.09 -7.58 -3.87
C VAL A 61 15.95 -7.94 -2.39
N CYS A 62 14.74 -8.30 -1.97
CA CYS A 62 14.41 -8.58 -0.58
C CYS A 62 13.78 -9.97 -0.43
N PRO A 63 14.25 -10.79 0.51
CA PRO A 63 13.64 -12.07 0.80
C PRO A 63 12.31 -11.93 1.56
N GLY A 64 11.48 -12.98 1.49
CA GLY A 64 10.24 -13.10 2.24
C GLY A 64 9.19 -12.05 1.88
N ASP A 65 8.35 -11.70 2.82
CA ASP A 65 7.21 -10.79 2.63
C ASP A 65 7.61 -9.38 2.20
N PHE A 66 8.83 -8.95 2.53
CA PHE A 66 9.36 -7.64 2.12
C PHE A 66 9.53 -7.49 0.61
N GLY A 67 9.83 -8.58 -0.07
CA GLY A 67 9.90 -8.62 -1.53
C GLY A 67 8.60 -9.10 -2.15
N ARG A 68 7.94 -10.10 -1.54
CA ARG A 68 6.72 -10.71 -2.06
C ARG A 68 5.57 -9.72 -2.15
N ILE A 69 5.23 -9.03 -1.04
CA ILE A 69 4.10 -8.10 -0.99
C ILE A 69 4.23 -6.97 -2.02
N PRO A 70 5.36 -6.21 -2.10
CA PRO A 70 5.52 -5.22 -3.15
C PRO A 70 5.44 -5.79 -4.56
N THR A 71 5.95 -7.02 -4.79
CA THR A 71 5.89 -7.68 -6.12
C THR A 71 4.46 -7.99 -6.53
N GLU A 72 3.64 -8.52 -5.61
CA GLU A 72 2.21 -8.80 -5.85
C GLU A 72 1.42 -7.52 -6.13
N GLN A 73 1.69 -6.46 -5.41
CA GLN A 73 1.07 -5.15 -5.64
C GLN A 73 1.44 -4.56 -7.00
N ASP A 74 2.73 -4.64 -7.37
CA ASP A 74 3.21 -4.19 -8.67
C ASP A 74 2.50 -4.96 -9.79
N ALA A 75 2.44 -6.29 -9.69
CA ALA A 75 1.73 -7.14 -10.63
C ALA A 75 0.23 -6.78 -10.73
N GLN A 76 -0.41 -6.45 -9.61
CA GLN A 76 -1.79 -5.99 -9.59
C GLN A 76 -1.95 -4.68 -10.36
N VAL A 77 -1.13 -3.67 -10.08
CA VAL A 77 -1.19 -2.35 -10.77
C VAL A 77 -0.91 -2.50 -12.26
N LEU A 78 0.11 -3.27 -12.64
CA LEU A 78 0.49 -3.49 -14.03
C LEU A 78 -0.61 -4.23 -14.81
N ARG A 79 -1.21 -5.26 -14.22
CA ARG A 79 -2.28 -6.05 -14.85
C ARG A 79 -3.60 -5.29 -14.97
N THR A 80 -3.99 -4.57 -13.90
CA THR A 80 -5.32 -3.93 -13.83
C THR A 80 -5.33 -2.50 -14.32
N GLY A 81 -4.17 -1.86 -14.41
CA GLY A 81 -4.04 -0.44 -14.71
C GLY A 81 -4.66 0.48 -13.66
N ARG A 82 -4.88 -0.03 -12.43
CA ARG A 82 -5.47 0.72 -11.32
C ARG A 82 -4.40 1.16 -10.34
N PRO A 83 -4.43 2.41 -9.91
CA PRO A 83 -3.48 2.90 -8.93
C PRO A 83 -3.76 2.31 -7.54
N ILE A 84 -2.71 2.18 -6.75
CA ILE A 84 -2.76 2.08 -5.30
C ILE A 84 -2.45 3.48 -4.77
N ILE A 85 -3.32 4.05 -3.96
CA ILE A 85 -3.14 5.41 -3.42
C ILE A 85 -3.16 5.37 -1.91
N GLU A 86 -2.11 5.93 -1.30
CA GLU A 86 -1.95 6.09 0.15
C GLU A 86 -2.31 4.83 0.95
N ARG A 87 -1.90 3.67 0.44
CA ARG A 87 -2.06 2.42 1.14
C ARG A 87 -1.13 2.40 2.34
N LEU A 88 -1.71 2.23 3.52
CA LEU A 88 -0.96 2.10 4.74
C LEU A 88 -0.28 0.72 4.79
N GLU A 89 1.03 0.72 5.00
CA GLU A 89 1.85 -0.49 5.02
C GLU A 89 2.87 -0.44 6.14
N LEU A 90 3.21 -1.61 6.68
CA LEU A 90 4.25 -1.76 7.67
C LEU A 90 5.58 -2.04 6.95
N PHE A 91 6.52 -1.15 7.13
CA PHE A 91 7.89 -1.32 6.67
C PHE A 91 8.83 -1.59 7.84
N TRP A 92 9.99 -2.14 7.54
CA TRP A 92 11.05 -2.32 8.54
C TRP A 92 12.20 -1.37 8.22
N ARG A 93 12.50 -0.48 9.17
CA ARG A 93 13.73 0.29 9.18
C ARG A 93 14.77 -0.51 9.95
N ARG A 94 16.01 -0.50 9.49
CA ARG A 94 17.10 -1.31 10.05
C ARG A 94 17.21 -1.34 11.57
N PRO A 95 17.85 -2.41 12.12
CA PRO A 95 17.41 -3.80 12.05
C PRO A 95 16.27 -4.01 13.04
N HIS A 96 15.10 -4.42 12.57
CA HIS A 96 13.94 -4.78 13.37
C HIS A 96 13.04 -3.66 13.94
N MET A 97 13.14 -2.42 13.42
CA MET A 97 12.22 -1.36 13.81
C MET A 97 11.07 -1.24 12.81
N PRO A 98 9.84 -1.60 13.21
CA PRO A 98 8.68 -1.43 12.35
C PRO A 98 8.35 0.05 12.19
N VAL A 99 8.17 0.49 10.94
CA VAL A 99 7.81 1.86 10.58
C VAL A 99 6.61 1.81 9.65
N TRP A 100 5.62 2.61 9.93
CA TRP A 100 4.48 2.76 9.05
C TRP A 100 4.77 3.75 7.94
N GLY A 101 4.20 3.48 6.77
CA GLY A 101 4.29 4.40 5.65
C GLY A 101 3.07 4.28 4.75
N LEU A 102 2.92 5.29 3.92
CA LEU A 102 1.90 5.37 2.90
C LEU A 102 2.53 5.07 1.54
N THR A 103 2.08 4.00 0.91
CA THR A 103 2.52 3.61 -0.43
C THR A 103 1.50 4.06 -1.47
N SER A 104 1.99 4.73 -2.49
CA SER A 104 1.23 5.01 -3.71
C SER A 104 1.95 4.44 -4.92
N LYS A 105 1.19 3.81 -5.83
CA LYS A 105 1.68 3.24 -7.09
C LYS A 105 0.72 3.59 -8.20
N ILE A 106 1.21 4.26 -9.23
CA ILE A 106 0.42 4.78 -10.34
C ILE A 106 0.90 4.10 -11.63
N PRO A 107 0.02 3.52 -12.45
CA PRO A 107 0.40 2.93 -13.72
C PRO A 107 0.86 4.02 -14.71
N VAL A 108 1.96 3.74 -15.40
CA VAL A 108 2.42 4.54 -16.55
C VAL A 108 1.82 3.95 -17.82
N ARG A 109 1.31 4.81 -18.70
CA ARG A 109 0.67 4.40 -19.95
C ARG A 109 1.35 5.04 -21.14
N ASP A 110 1.35 4.31 -22.27
CA ASP A 110 1.74 4.86 -23.56
C ASP A 110 0.61 5.69 -24.19
N GLU A 111 0.88 6.24 -25.38
CA GLU A 111 -0.09 7.05 -26.14
C GLU A 111 -1.35 6.24 -26.55
N GLN A 112 -1.26 4.93 -26.60
CA GLN A 112 -2.38 4.01 -26.88
C GLN A 112 -3.13 3.58 -25.61
N GLY A 113 -2.75 4.09 -24.41
CA GLY A 113 -3.37 3.78 -23.13
C GLY A 113 -2.92 2.47 -22.51
N ARG A 114 -1.98 1.72 -23.11
CA ARG A 114 -1.47 0.46 -22.58
C ARG A 114 -0.53 0.72 -21.41
N VAL A 115 -0.63 -0.09 -20.36
CA VAL A 115 0.25 0.03 -19.19
C VAL A 115 1.66 -0.47 -19.57
N THR A 116 2.63 0.43 -19.48
CA THR A 116 4.04 0.18 -19.83
C THR A 116 4.96 0.13 -18.61
N GLY A 117 4.41 0.44 -17.44
CA GLY A 117 5.16 0.44 -16.19
C GLY A 117 4.36 1.04 -15.06
N LEU A 118 5.04 1.35 -13.96
CA LEU A 118 4.46 2.07 -12.83
C LEU A 118 5.47 3.02 -12.19
N ILE A 119 4.96 4.08 -11.58
CA ILE A 119 5.69 4.96 -10.68
C ILE A 119 5.15 4.75 -9.28
N GLY A 120 6.02 4.68 -8.29
CA GLY A 120 5.60 4.54 -6.91
C GLY A 120 6.41 5.38 -5.93
N THR A 121 5.73 5.71 -4.84
CA THR A 121 6.30 6.37 -3.68
C THR A 121 5.93 5.61 -2.42
N ALA A 122 6.83 5.63 -1.43
CA ALA A 122 6.53 5.18 -0.08
C ALA A 122 7.04 6.22 0.92
N LEU A 123 6.11 7.00 1.46
CA LEU A 123 6.39 7.98 2.51
C LEU A 123 6.39 7.25 3.84
N MET A 124 7.51 7.27 4.56
CA MET A 124 7.58 6.70 5.91
C MET A 124 7.23 7.74 6.97
N SER A 125 6.55 7.30 8.02
CA SER A 125 6.43 8.09 9.22
C SER A 125 7.83 8.31 9.84
N ARG A 126 8.11 9.53 10.27
CA ARG A 126 9.32 9.83 11.05
C ARG A 126 9.23 9.28 12.47
N GLU A 127 8.03 8.94 12.90
CA GLU A 127 7.79 8.45 14.25
C GLU A 127 7.96 6.94 14.32
N GLU A 128 8.72 6.50 15.29
CA GLU A 128 8.88 5.09 15.64
C GLU A 128 7.56 4.53 16.17
N VAL A 129 7.12 3.42 15.60
CA VAL A 129 5.97 2.70 16.12
C VAL A 129 6.44 1.88 17.32
N PRO A 130 5.90 2.09 18.51
CA PRO A 130 6.24 1.25 19.65
C PRO A 130 6.06 -0.24 19.30
N PRO A 131 7.02 -1.13 19.62
CA PRO A 131 6.96 -2.55 19.24
C PRO A 131 5.64 -3.24 19.62
N ALA A 132 5.08 -2.89 20.78
CA ALA A 132 3.79 -3.40 21.23
C ALA A 132 2.62 -2.96 20.34
N VAL A 133 2.65 -1.73 19.81
CA VAL A 133 1.66 -1.24 18.85
C VAL A 133 1.83 -1.95 17.51
N ALA A 134 3.06 -2.12 17.04
CA ALA A 134 3.34 -2.86 15.82
C ALA A 134 2.82 -4.31 15.89
N LEU A 135 2.95 -4.96 17.03
CA LEU A 135 2.40 -6.31 17.28
C LEU A 135 0.87 -6.33 17.20
N ALA A 136 0.19 -5.34 17.79
CA ALA A 136 -1.27 -5.23 17.73
C ALA A 136 -1.76 -4.98 16.29
N LEU A 137 -1.03 -4.21 15.50
CA LEU A 137 -1.37 -3.91 14.12
C LEU A 137 -1.14 -5.11 13.19
N ARG A 138 -0.07 -5.87 13.37
CA ARG A 138 0.10 -7.16 12.68
C ARG A 138 -1.03 -8.15 12.98
N HIS A 139 -1.48 -8.17 14.22
CA HIS A 139 -2.65 -8.97 14.57
C HIS A 139 -3.91 -8.51 13.83
N LEU A 140 -4.13 -7.21 13.70
CA LEU A 140 -5.23 -6.69 12.89
C LEU A 140 -5.12 -7.17 11.43
N GLU A 141 -3.95 -7.11 10.83
CA GLU A 141 -3.72 -7.54 9.44
C GLU A 141 -3.98 -9.05 9.23
N SER A 142 -3.61 -9.88 10.21
CA SER A 142 -3.80 -11.34 10.12
C SER A 142 -5.17 -11.84 10.56
N SER A 143 -5.97 -11.01 11.22
CA SER A 143 -7.24 -11.42 11.88
C SER A 143 -8.34 -10.37 11.71
N PHE A 144 -8.31 -9.60 10.61
CA PHE A 144 -9.28 -8.52 10.36
C PHE A 144 -10.72 -9.05 10.20
N ASP A 145 -10.88 -10.29 9.77
CA ASP A 145 -12.14 -11.03 9.63
C ASP A 145 -12.78 -11.36 11.00
N GLN A 146 -11.98 -11.44 12.06
CA GLN A 146 -12.44 -11.74 13.39
C GLN A 146 -13.00 -10.51 14.13
N PRO A 147 -13.69 -10.67 15.26
CA PRO A 147 -14.15 -9.57 16.08
C PRO A 147 -13.00 -8.76 16.69
N VAL A 148 -12.43 -7.85 15.89
CA VAL A 148 -11.40 -6.92 16.33
C VAL A 148 -12.03 -5.58 16.69
N SER A 149 -11.66 -5.04 17.87
CA SER A 149 -12.10 -3.73 18.35
C SER A 149 -10.91 -2.83 18.71
N PRO A 150 -11.07 -1.49 18.76
CA PRO A 150 -10.03 -0.61 19.30
C PRO A 150 -9.53 -1.00 20.68
N SER A 151 -10.43 -1.47 21.56
CA SER A 151 -10.10 -1.90 22.91
C SER A 151 -9.28 -3.19 22.91
N SER A 152 -9.61 -4.17 22.06
CA SER A 152 -8.85 -5.41 21.94
C SER A 152 -7.44 -5.15 21.41
N LEU A 153 -7.27 -4.26 20.44
CA LEU A 153 -5.96 -3.86 19.93
C LEU A 153 -5.14 -3.11 21.00
N ALA A 154 -5.78 -2.19 21.74
CA ALA A 154 -5.13 -1.48 22.84
C ALA A 154 -4.63 -2.44 23.91
N LYS A 155 -5.46 -3.43 24.32
CA LYS A 155 -5.09 -4.48 25.27
C LYS A 155 -3.89 -5.29 24.77
N LYS A 156 -3.89 -5.65 23.48
CA LYS A 156 -2.77 -6.36 22.85
C LYS A 156 -1.48 -5.55 22.81
N ALA A 157 -1.60 -4.22 22.68
CA ALA A 157 -0.48 -3.28 22.76
C ALA A 157 -0.07 -2.94 24.21
N GLY A 158 -0.68 -3.54 25.24
CA GLY A 158 -0.40 -3.23 26.65
C GLY A 158 -0.72 -1.76 27.02
N MET A 159 -1.72 -1.16 26.35
CA MET A 159 -2.07 0.26 26.54
C MET A 159 -3.54 0.44 26.89
N SER A 160 -3.86 1.58 27.55
CA SER A 160 -5.25 2.00 27.63
C SER A 160 -5.80 2.39 26.25
N ALA A 161 -7.12 2.24 26.05
CA ALA A 161 -7.76 2.59 24.77
C ALA A 161 -7.49 4.05 24.35
N VAL A 162 -7.47 4.97 25.31
CA VAL A 162 -7.17 6.40 25.07
C VAL A 162 -5.72 6.60 24.59
N ARG A 163 -4.76 5.95 25.24
CA ARG A 163 -3.35 6.03 24.85
C ARG A 163 -3.13 5.44 23.48
N PHE A 164 -3.71 4.26 23.21
CA PHE A 164 -3.64 3.60 21.91
C PHE A 164 -4.24 4.47 20.81
N ALA A 165 -5.44 5.04 21.04
CA ALA A 165 -6.08 5.92 20.06
C ALA A 165 -5.23 7.17 19.75
N ARG A 166 -4.59 7.76 20.77
CA ARG A 166 -3.69 8.91 20.61
C ARG A 166 -2.45 8.53 19.78
N VAL A 167 -1.85 7.37 20.06
CA VAL A 167 -0.69 6.87 19.30
C VAL A 167 -1.07 6.61 17.85
N ILE A 168 -2.19 5.91 17.59
CA ILE A 168 -2.67 5.63 16.23
C ILE A 168 -2.98 6.94 15.50
N LYS A 169 -3.68 7.89 16.14
CA LYS A 169 -4.01 9.18 15.53
C LYS A 169 -2.75 9.98 15.17
N ARG A 170 -1.72 9.93 16.04
CA ARG A 170 -0.45 10.61 15.78
C ARG A 170 0.29 10.00 14.60
N ILE A 171 0.39 8.66 14.54
CA ILE A 171 1.16 7.94 13.53
C ILE A 171 0.43 7.91 12.18
N HIS A 172 -0.91 7.74 12.19
CA HIS A 172 -1.70 7.46 10.97
C HIS A 172 -2.66 8.58 10.59
N GLY A 173 -2.82 9.60 11.41
CA GLY A 173 -3.82 10.65 11.17
C GLY A 173 -5.27 10.21 11.35
N ILE A 174 -5.55 8.91 11.55
CA ILE A 174 -6.90 8.32 11.62
C ILE A 174 -7.14 7.67 12.99
N SER A 175 -8.41 7.42 13.33
CA SER A 175 -8.75 6.69 14.56
C SER A 175 -8.51 5.17 14.40
N PRO A 176 -8.37 4.42 15.53
CA PRO A 176 -8.24 2.96 15.49
C PRO A 176 -9.41 2.26 14.79
N MET A 177 -10.64 2.77 14.93
CA MET A 177 -11.80 2.22 14.23
C MET A 177 -11.71 2.45 12.71
N GLN A 178 -11.28 3.64 12.29
CA GLN A 178 -11.04 3.91 10.86
C GLN A 178 -9.93 3.02 10.28
N LEU A 179 -8.89 2.73 11.08
CA LEU A 179 -7.83 1.82 10.70
C LEU A 179 -8.35 0.40 10.49
N ILE A 180 -9.15 -0.14 11.43
CA ILE A 180 -9.80 -1.45 11.30
C ILE A 180 -10.66 -1.49 10.03
N THR A 181 -11.51 -0.48 9.83
CA THR A 181 -12.37 -0.38 8.66
C THR A 181 -11.54 -0.35 7.37
N LYS A 182 -10.49 0.47 7.29
CA LYS A 182 -9.62 0.57 6.11
C LYS A 182 -8.94 -0.77 5.80
N THR A 183 -8.45 -1.49 6.81
CA THR A 183 -7.86 -2.83 6.65
C THR A 183 -8.86 -3.82 6.05
N ARG A 184 -10.09 -3.87 6.58
CA ARG A 184 -11.17 -4.72 6.07
C ARG A 184 -11.57 -4.39 4.64
N ILE A 185 -11.70 -3.10 4.32
CA ILE A 185 -12.03 -2.64 2.96
C ILE A 185 -10.91 -2.97 1.98
N THR A 186 -9.65 -2.86 2.38
CA THR A 186 -8.51 -3.27 1.54
C THR A 186 -8.58 -4.77 1.20
N ALA A 187 -8.88 -5.62 2.18
CA ALA A 187 -9.09 -7.05 1.95
C ALA A 187 -10.31 -7.31 1.02
N GLY A 188 -11.44 -6.63 1.28
CA GLY A 188 -12.64 -6.71 0.46
C GLY A 188 -12.41 -6.27 -0.99
N SER A 189 -11.65 -5.21 -1.21
CA SER A 189 -11.28 -4.74 -2.55
C SER A 189 -10.52 -5.80 -3.33
N ARG A 190 -9.60 -6.52 -2.67
CA ARG A 190 -8.86 -7.63 -3.27
C ARG A 190 -9.80 -8.77 -3.63
N LEU A 191 -10.65 -9.21 -2.70
CA LEU A 191 -11.60 -10.31 -2.94
C LEU A 191 -12.58 -10.00 -4.07
N LEU A 192 -13.05 -8.74 -4.19
CA LEU A 192 -13.91 -8.31 -5.29
C LEU A 192 -13.25 -8.46 -6.67
N LEU A 193 -11.92 -8.33 -6.74
CA LEU A 193 -11.16 -8.43 -7.99
C LEU A 193 -10.67 -9.85 -8.28
N GLU A 194 -10.39 -10.65 -7.26
CA GLU A 194 -9.71 -11.94 -7.37
C GLU A 194 -10.65 -13.13 -7.26
N SER A 195 -11.90 -12.95 -6.80
CA SER A 195 -12.88 -14.02 -6.63
C SER A 195 -14.22 -13.68 -7.26
N ASP A 196 -15.03 -14.74 -7.46
CA ASP A 196 -16.42 -14.64 -7.90
C ASP A 196 -17.41 -14.76 -6.72
N ALA A 197 -16.91 -14.74 -5.48
CA ALA A 197 -17.73 -14.78 -4.28
C ALA A 197 -18.77 -13.64 -4.27
N SER A 198 -19.94 -13.86 -3.76
CA SER A 198 -20.97 -12.82 -3.65
C SER A 198 -20.51 -11.66 -2.77
N ILE A 199 -21.06 -10.47 -2.98
CA ILE A 199 -20.70 -9.30 -2.15
C ILE A 199 -21.08 -9.53 -0.69
N VAL A 200 -22.12 -10.32 -0.44
CA VAL A 200 -22.53 -10.73 0.92
C VAL A 200 -21.47 -11.58 1.58
N GLU A 201 -20.98 -12.61 0.90
CA GLU A 201 -19.89 -13.48 1.39
C GLU A 201 -18.61 -12.67 1.64
N ILE A 202 -18.25 -11.78 0.71
CA ILE A 202 -17.09 -10.91 0.89
C ILE A 202 -17.25 -10.00 2.11
N ALA A 203 -18.44 -9.44 2.33
CA ALA A 203 -18.71 -8.61 3.51
C ALA A 203 -18.47 -9.39 4.80
N LEU A 204 -19.01 -10.60 4.91
CA LEU A 204 -18.84 -11.48 6.07
C LEU A 204 -17.38 -11.89 6.24
N ASN A 205 -16.70 -12.31 5.17
CA ASN A 205 -15.29 -12.70 5.17
C ASN A 205 -14.35 -11.53 5.50
N CYS A 206 -14.82 -10.28 5.38
CA CYS A 206 -14.08 -9.09 5.81
C CYS A 206 -14.49 -8.61 7.21
N GLY A 207 -15.27 -9.41 7.97
CA GLY A 207 -15.64 -9.10 9.34
C GLY A 207 -16.71 -8.03 9.49
N PHE A 208 -17.51 -7.75 8.45
CA PHE A 208 -18.69 -6.90 8.56
C PHE A 208 -19.91 -7.73 8.97
N ALA A 209 -20.81 -7.12 9.75
CA ALA A 209 -22.02 -7.78 10.22
C ALA A 209 -23.00 -8.08 9.08
N ASP A 210 -23.04 -7.21 8.07
CA ASP A 210 -23.97 -7.30 6.95
C ASP A 210 -23.44 -6.59 5.70
N HIS A 211 -24.09 -6.87 4.56
CA HIS A 211 -23.81 -6.27 3.26
C HIS A 211 -23.94 -4.73 3.27
N SER A 212 -24.91 -4.19 4.01
CA SER A 212 -25.18 -2.75 4.01
C SER A 212 -24.07 -1.97 4.72
N SER A 213 -23.59 -2.48 5.85
CA SER A 213 -22.45 -1.89 6.57
C SER A 213 -21.15 -1.95 5.77
N PHE A 214 -20.89 -3.07 5.09
CA PHE A 214 -19.78 -3.20 4.16
C PHE A 214 -19.88 -2.20 3.01
N THR A 215 -21.03 -2.12 2.34
CA THR A 215 -21.24 -1.23 1.19
C THR A 215 -21.03 0.25 1.56
N ARG A 216 -21.56 0.68 2.71
CA ARG A 216 -21.36 2.05 3.21
C ARG A 216 -19.90 2.33 3.49
N ALA A 217 -19.21 1.44 4.21
CA ALA A 217 -17.80 1.58 4.53
C ALA A 217 -16.94 1.55 3.27
N PHE A 218 -17.24 0.64 2.34
CA PHE A 218 -16.53 0.51 1.08
C PHE A 218 -16.63 1.79 0.25
N ARG A 219 -17.83 2.35 0.12
CA ARG A 219 -18.05 3.61 -0.61
C ARG A 219 -17.34 4.80 0.05
N ALA A 220 -17.36 4.86 1.38
CA ALA A 220 -16.68 5.92 2.13
C ALA A 220 -15.14 5.89 1.95
N VAL A 221 -14.54 4.71 1.74
CA VAL A 221 -13.09 4.54 1.60
C VAL A 221 -12.63 4.62 0.14
N THR A 222 -13.44 4.11 -0.81
CA THR A 222 -13.03 3.92 -2.21
C THR A 222 -13.73 4.86 -3.20
N ASN A 223 -14.77 5.57 -2.77
CA ASN A 223 -15.70 6.35 -3.59
C ASN A 223 -16.54 5.53 -4.59
N TYR A 224 -16.47 4.20 -4.54
CA TYR A 224 -17.23 3.28 -5.38
C TYR A 224 -18.06 2.32 -4.54
N SER A 225 -19.20 1.86 -5.04
CA SER A 225 -19.86 0.70 -4.45
C SER A 225 -19.07 -0.59 -4.76
N PRO A 226 -19.21 -1.65 -3.95
CA PRO A 226 -18.57 -2.94 -4.23
C PRO A 226 -18.90 -3.49 -5.62
N SER A 227 -20.15 -3.32 -6.08
CA SER A 227 -20.61 -3.76 -7.41
C SER A 227 -19.95 -2.97 -8.54
N GLU A 228 -19.85 -1.65 -8.41
CA GLU A 228 -19.13 -0.80 -9.36
C GLU A 228 -17.65 -1.18 -9.41
N TYR A 229 -17.04 -1.38 -8.25
CA TYR A 229 -15.63 -1.74 -8.13
C TYR A 229 -15.34 -3.11 -8.79
N ARG A 230 -16.22 -4.10 -8.62
CA ARG A 230 -16.13 -5.41 -9.29
C ARG A 230 -16.25 -5.29 -10.80
N ARG A 231 -17.21 -4.51 -11.31
CA ARG A 231 -17.40 -4.31 -12.77
C ARG A 231 -16.17 -3.72 -13.47
N MET A 232 -15.38 -2.96 -12.74
CA MET A 232 -14.12 -2.48 -13.28
C MET A 232 -13.10 -3.61 -13.57
N LYS A 233 -13.28 -4.84 -13.02
CA LYS A 233 -12.50 -6.04 -13.39
C LYS A 233 -12.80 -6.45 -14.83
N THR A 234 -14.07 -6.46 -15.23
CA THR A 234 -14.53 -6.96 -16.53
C THR A 234 -14.29 -5.99 -17.70
N ALA A 235 -14.12 -4.69 -17.42
CA ALA A 235 -13.83 -3.70 -18.46
C ALA A 235 -12.35 -3.66 -18.88
N SER A 236 -11.49 -4.50 -18.29
CA SER A 236 -10.04 -4.56 -18.54
C SER A 236 -9.58 -5.95 -19.00
N SER A 237 -10.51 -6.85 -19.33
CA SER A 237 -10.30 -8.14 -19.99
C SER A 237 -10.77 -8.06 -21.47
#